data_f09ed6271eb3a7312faffce63a5499ed
#
_entry.id   f09ed6271eb3a7312faffce63a5499ed
#
_cell.length_a   1.000
_cell.length_b   1.000
_cell.length_c   1.000
_cell.angle_alpha   90.00
_cell.angle_beta   90.00
_cell.angle_gamma   90.00
#
_symmetry.space_group_name_H-M   'P 1'
#
loop_
_entity.id
_entity.type
_entity.pdbx_description
1 polymer ?
#
loop_
_entity_poly.entity_id
_entity_poly.type
_entity_poly.pdbx_seq_one_letter_code
_entity_poly.pdbx_strand_id
1 'polypeptide(L)'
;DAFFKYFREKCDAYLMGGVRFKYQPVNSGRSTEEDLKICMNRCDAICVTEDATGQETSMKKIEQFRNAIGKFPLIVCAGMTAENVEEQLKVADAGVVGSYFKDTYKDTGDVSAEHVKNFMERVRILRDKIND
;
A
#
# COMPACT_ATOMS: atom_id res chain seq x y z
N ASP A 1 21.64 -5.69 -5.91
CA ASP A 1 21.79 -5.22 -4.52
C ASP A 1 22.77 -4.07 -4.36
N ALA A 2 23.76 -3.92 -5.25
CA ALA A 2 24.71 -2.79 -5.25
C ALA A 2 23.99 -1.42 -5.34
N PHE A 3 22.94 -1.30 -6.15
CA PHE A 3 22.14 -0.08 -6.27
C PHE A 3 21.50 0.33 -4.94
N PHE A 4 20.86 -0.59 -4.22
CA PHE A 4 20.21 -0.29 -2.96
C PHE A 4 21.21 0.08 -1.86
N LYS A 5 22.37 -0.59 -1.83
CA LYS A 5 23.47 -0.24 -0.93
C LYS A 5 23.97 1.18 -1.23
N TYR A 6 24.27 1.48 -2.47
CA TYR A 6 24.70 2.82 -2.89
C TYR A 6 23.66 3.89 -2.54
N PHE A 7 22.37 3.62 -2.78
CA PHE A 7 21.29 4.54 -2.44
C PHE A 7 21.24 4.83 -0.93
N ARG A 8 21.33 3.80 -0.10
CA ARG A 8 21.33 3.93 1.37
C ARG A 8 22.52 4.75 1.90
N GLU A 9 23.68 4.68 1.25
CA GLU A 9 24.85 5.47 1.61
C GLU A 9 24.70 6.96 1.25
N LYS A 10 23.77 7.31 0.37
CA LYS A 10 23.62 8.67 -0.18
C LYS A 10 22.31 9.36 0.20
N CYS A 11 21.35 8.65 0.75
CA CYS A 11 19.99 9.16 0.96
C CYS A 11 19.34 8.57 2.21
N ASP A 12 18.78 9.42 3.06
CA ASP A 12 18.04 9.06 4.27
C ASP A 12 16.54 8.88 4.00
N ALA A 13 16.06 8.97 2.75
CA ALA A 13 14.66 8.79 2.41
C ALA A 13 14.19 7.37 2.68
N TYR A 14 12.94 7.25 3.13
CA TYR A 14 12.26 5.95 3.23
C TYR A 14 11.99 5.38 1.84
N LEU A 15 12.37 4.12 1.65
CA LEU A 15 12.12 3.37 0.42
C LEU A 15 10.87 2.50 0.59
N MET A 16 9.87 2.76 -0.24
CA MET A 16 8.67 1.92 -0.34
C MET A 16 8.81 0.99 -1.54
N GLY A 17 8.91 -0.32 -1.30
CA GLY A 17 9.13 -1.32 -2.33
C GLY A 17 7.85 -2.01 -2.79
N GLY A 18 7.60 -2.07 -4.10
CA GLY A 18 6.48 -2.80 -4.69
C GLY A 18 6.88 -4.23 -5.06
N VAL A 19 6.05 -5.21 -4.66
CA VAL A 19 6.14 -6.60 -5.09
C VAL A 19 4.83 -6.99 -5.76
N ARG A 20 4.88 -7.60 -6.95
CA ARG A 20 3.67 -7.89 -7.73
C ARG A 20 2.81 -6.63 -7.90
N PHE A 21 3.48 -5.52 -8.16
CA PHE A 21 2.88 -4.21 -8.25
C PHE A 21 2.13 -4.03 -9.56
N LYS A 22 1.08 -3.20 -9.56
CA LYS A 22 0.26 -2.91 -10.74
C LYS A 22 1.11 -2.56 -11.98
N TYR A 23 0.66 -3.00 -13.13
CA TYR A 23 1.30 -2.79 -14.44
C TYR A 23 2.71 -3.40 -14.60
N GLN A 24 3.19 -4.17 -13.65
CA GLN A 24 4.50 -4.78 -13.73
C GLN A 24 4.39 -6.27 -14.04
N PRO A 25 5.05 -6.76 -15.11
CA PRO A 25 5.09 -8.18 -15.40
C PRO A 25 5.89 -8.94 -14.34
N VAL A 26 5.46 -10.16 -14.03
CA VAL A 26 6.15 -11.04 -13.10
C VAL A 26 7.18 -11.88 -13.86
N ASN A 27 8.43 -11.47 -13.83
CA ASN A 27 9.53 -12.11 -14.57
C ASN A 27 10.56 -12.80 -13.65
N SER A 28 10.31 -12.83 -12.34
CA SER A 28 11.30 -13.35 -11.38
C SER A 28 11.44 -14.88 -11.41
N GLY A 29 10.41 -15.60 -11.81
CA GLY A 29 10.35 -17.07 -11.71
C GLY A 29 10.23 -17.59 -10.27
N ARG A 30 10.16 -16.68 -9.28
CA ARG A 30 10.05 -17.00 -7.84
C ARG A 30 8.60 -16.93 -7.37
N SER A 31 8.32 -17.50 -6.21
CA SER A 31 7.05 -17.29 -5.52
C SER A 31 6.89 -15.83 -5.04
N THR A 32 5.66 -15.42 -4.70
CA THR A 32 5.40 -14.10 -4.11
C THR A 32 6.12 -13.94 -2.78
N GLU A 33 6.15 -14.98 -1.97
CA GLU A 33 6.80 -15.01 -0.65
C GLU A 33 8.33 -14.83 -0.76
N GLU A 34 8.96 -15.44 -1.76
CA GLU A 34 10.39 -15.27 -2.03
C GLU A 34 10.71 -13.84 -2.48
N ASP A 35 9.91 -13.27 -3.38
CA ASP A 35 10.07 -11.88 -3.83
C ASP A 35 9.86 -10.89 -2.67
N LEU A 36 8.89 -11.14 -1.78
CA LEU A 36 8.65 -10.33 -0.59
C LEU A 36 9.86 -10.36 0.38
N LYS A 37 10.42 -11.53 0.65
CA LYS A 37 11.62 -11.66 1.49
C LYS A 37 12.82 -10.90 0.93
N ILE A 38 13.02 -10.93 -0.38
CA ILE A 38 14.08 -10.17 -1.04
C ILE A 38 13.82 -8.67 -0.89
N CYS A 39 12.57 -8.23 -1.10
CA CYS A 39 12.19 -6.82 -1.02
C CYS A 39 12.38 -6.24 0.40
N MET A 40 12.05 -7.00 1.44
CA MET A 40 12.25 -6.59 2.85
C MET A 40 13.71 -6.22 3.16
N ASN A 41 14.68 -6.82 2.49
CA ASN A 41 16.09 -6.48 2.64
C ASN A 41 16.52 -5.22 1.88
N ARG A 42 15.63 -4.62 1.10
CA ARG A 42 15.94 -3.52 0.18
C ARG A 42 15.16 -2.23 0.47
N CYS A 43 14.04 -2.33 1.19
CA CYS A 43 13.14 -1.21 1.45
C CYS A 43 12.75 -1.11 2.93
N ASP A 44 12.03 -0.05 3.29
CA ASP A 44 11.55 0.21 4.65
C ASP A 44 10.08 -0.17 4.83
N ALA A 45 9.34 -0.30 3.72
CA ALA A 45 7.95 -0.74 3.70
C ALA A 45 7.62 -1.46 2.39
N ILE A 46 6.72 -2.44 2.45
CA ILE A 46 6.18 -3.13 1.29
C ILE A 46 4.89 -2.45 0.85
N CYS A 47 4.79 -2.18 -0.45
CA CYS A 47 3.58 -1.68 -1.09
C CYS A 47 2.84 -2.82 -1.80
N VAL A 48 1.54 -2.94 -1.56
CA VAL A 48 0.65 -3.89 -2.21
C VAL A 48 -0.41 -3.16 -3.05
N THR A 49 -0.65 -3.65 -4.26
CA THR A 49 -1.70 -3.17 -5.18
C THR A 49 -2.39 -4.36 -5.84
N GLU A 50 -3.57 -4.14 -6.40
CA GLU A 50 -4.09 -4.98 -7.48
C GLU A 50 -3.44 -4.62 -8.84
N ASP A 51 -4.07 -5.05 -9.92
CA ASP A 51 -3.48 -4.98 -11.27
C ASP A 51 -3.52 -3.58 -11.89
N ALA A 52 -4.43 -2.71 -11.44
CA ALA A 52 -4.65 -1.38 -12.03
C ALA A 52 -4.84 -0.27 -10.99
N THR A 53 -4.63 0.98 -11.43
CA THR A 53 -4.91 2.18 -10.63
C THR A 53 -6.40 2.29 -10.31
N GLY A 54 -6.73 2.57 -9.05
CA GLY A 54 -8.12 2.69 -8.59
C GLY A 54 -8.82 1.35 -8.37
N GLN A 55 -8.24 0.23 -8.81
CA GLN A 55 -8.75 -1.10 -8.49
C GLN A 55 -8.48 -1.43 -7.03
N GLU A 56 -9.52 -1.86 -6.34
CA GLU A 56 -9.42 -2.29 -4.94
C GLU A 56 -8.43 -3.44 -4.78
N THR A 57 -7.48 -3.26 -3.87
CA THR A 57 -6.59 -4.36 -3.47
C THR A 57 -7.38 -5.35 -2.63
N SER A 58 -7.46 -6.61 -3.08
CA SER A 58 -8.22 -7.65 -2.41
C SER A 58 -7.67 -7.95 -1.01
N MET A 59 -8.56 -8.21 -0.05
CA MET A 59 -8.17 -8.64 1.30
C MET A 59 -7.31 -9.90 1.25
N LYS A 60 -7.63 -10.84 0.36
CA LYS A 60 -6.83 -12.06 0.15
C LYS A 60 -5.37 -11.75 -0.14
N LYS A 61 -5.09 -10.77 -1.01
CA LYS A 61 -3.72 -10.37 -1.36
C LYS A 61 -3.04 -9.63 -0.21
N ILE A 62 -3.75 -8.75 0.48
CA ILE A 62 -3.25 -8.03 1.66
C ILE A 62 -2.85 -9.03 2.76
N GLU A 63 -3.70 -10.02 3.05
CA GLU A 63 -3.45 -11.07 4.04
C GLU A 63 -2.29 -11.98 3.63
N GLN A 64 -2.20 -12.37 2.35
CA GLN A 64 -1.05 -13.13 1.82
C GLN A 64 0.27 -12.38 2.07
N PHE A 65 0.30 -11.09 1.78
CA PHE A 65 1.47 -10.25 2.01
C PHE A 65 1.80 -10.16 3.50
N ARG A 66 0.80 -9.86 4.33
CA ARG A 66 0.97 -9.79 5.80
C ARG A 66 1.53 -11.09 6.37
N ASN A 67 1.00 -12.22 5.97
CA ASN A 67 1.47 -13.53 6.41
C ASN A 67 2.94 -13.80 6.02
N ALA A 68 3.36 -13.35 4.84
CA ALA A 68 4.71 -13.54 4.35
C ALA A 68 5.75 -12.60 5.00
N ILE A 69 5.36 -11.37 5.35
CA ILE A 69 6.28 -10.34 5.86
C ILE A 69 6.21 -10.14 7.38
N GLY A 70 5.25 -10.77 8.05
CA GLY A 70 5.07 -10.65 9.51
C GLY A 70 4.77 -9.22 9.94
N LYS A 71 5.61 -8.64 10.79
CA LYS A 71 5.45 -7.26 11.32
C LYS A 71 6.12 -6.17 10.45
N PHE A 72 6.68 -6.53 9.32
CA PHE A 72 7.30 -5.53 8.43
C PHE A 72 6.22 -4.57 7.89
N PRO A 73 6.49 -3.26 7.73
CA PRO A 73 5.48 -2.29 7.32
C PRO A 73 4.84 -2.64 5.97
N LEU A 74 3.49 -2.69 5.94
CA LEU A 74 2.67 -2.99 4.78
C LEU A 74 1.78 -1.81 4.44
N ILE A 75 1.86 -1.33 3.20
CA ILE A 75 1.11 -0.18 2.70
C ILE A 75 0.22 -0.61 1.55
N VAL A 76 -1.09 -0.39 1.65
CA VAL A 76 -2.02 -0.59 0.53
C VAL A 76 -1.98 0.63 -0.38
N CYS A 77 -1.64 0.44 -1.67
CA CYS A 77 -1.37 1.53 -2.61
C CYS A 77 -2.31 1.59 -3.81
N ALA A 78 -3.47 0.93 -3.76
CA ALA A 78 -4.51 1.02 -4.79
C ALA A 78 -5.90 0.73 -4.24
N GLY A 79 -6.88 1.52 -4.71
CA GLY A 79 -8.31 1.29 -4.53
C GLY A 79 -8.83 1.39 -3.08
N MET A 80 -8.13 2.10 -2.20
CA MET A 80 -8.62 2.35 -0.85
C MET A 80 -9.68 3.45 -0.87
N THR A 81 -10.82 3.19 -0.21
CA THR A 81 -11.99 4.05 -0.13
C THR A 81 -12.47 4.20 1.31
N ALA A 82 -13.44 5.08 1.57
CA ALA A 82 -14.04 5.23 2.90
C ALA A 82 -14.79 3.96 3.36
N GLU A 83 -15.24 3.14 2.41
CA GLU A 83 -15.98 1.91 2.68
C GLU A 83 -15.08 0.76 3.09
N ASN A 84 -13.88 0.65 2.49
CA ASN A 84 -12.97 -0.48 2.73
C ASN A 84 -11.78 -0.18 3.66
N VAL A 85 -11.54 1.09 3.99
CA VAL A 85 -10.36 1.52 4.76
C VAL A 85 -10.26 0.84 6.13
N GLU A 86 -11.40 0.64 6.82
CA GLU A 86 -11.40 0.00 8.15
C GLU A 86 -10.98 -1.46 8.06
N GLU A 87 -11.47 -2.20 7.07
CA GLU A 87 -11.11 -3.60 6.87
C GLU A 87 -9.64 -3.76 6.47
N GLN A 88 -9.19 -2.96 5.51
CA GLN A 88 -7.82 -3.04 5.02
C GLN A 88 -6.78 -2.63 6.08
N LEU A 89 -7.06 -1.60 6.88
CA LEU A 89 -6.16 -1.12 7.94
C LEU A 89 -6.19 -1.97 9.23
N LYS A 90 -7.06 -2.97 9.34
CA LYS A 90 -6.92 -4.03 10.36
C LYS A 90 -5.74 -4.95 10.07
N VAL A 91 -5.32 -5.05 8.83
CA VAL A 91 -4.25 -5.94 8.35
C VAL A 91 -3.01 -5.17 7.91
N ALA A 92 -3.19 -4.05 7.20
CA ALA A 92 -2.10 -3.17 6.75
C ALA A 92 -1.84 -2.04 7.76
N ASP A 93 -0.64 -1.45 7.70
CA ASP A 93 -0.22 -0.38 8.60
C ASP A 93 -0.54 1.01 8.06
N ALA A 94 -0.67 1.16 6.74
CA ALA A 94 -0.93 2.43 6.08
C ALA A 94 -1.59 2.25 4.71
N GLY A 95 -2.07 3.37 4.14
CA GLY A 95 -2.64 3.40 2.80
C GLY A 95 -2.26 4.65 2.02
N VAL A 96 -2.15 4.49 0.71
CA VAL A 96 -2.01 5.60 -0.25
C VAL A 96 -3.33 5.74 -1.00
N VAL A 97 -3.95 6.90 -0.91
CA VAL A 97 -5.27 7.19 -1.49
C VAL A 97 -5.13 8.23 -2.60
N GLY A 98 -5.54 7.88 -3.79
CA GLY A 98 -5.50 8.75 -4.96
C GLY A 98 -6.88 8.94 -5.58
N SER A 99 -7.36 7.98 -6.35
CA SER A 99 -8.61 8.07 -7.11
C SER A 99 -9.84 8.39 -6.25
N TYR A 100 -9.94 7.85 -5.05
CA TYR A 100 -11.06 8.16 -4.15
C TYR A 100 -11.15 9.65 -3.78
N PHE A 101 -10.01 10.34 -3.67
CA PHE A 101 -9.98 11.78 -3.35
C PHE A 101 -10.36 12.68 -4.51
N LYS A 102 -10.54 12.12 -5.71
CA LYS A 102 -10.92 12.87 -6.90
C LYS A 102 -12.44 12.98 -7.03
N ASP A 103 -12.92 14.09 -7.57
CA ASP A 103 -14.34 14.35 -7.84
C ASP A 103 -14.98 13.31 -8.76
N THR A 104 -14.20 12.79 -9.70
CA THR A 104 -14.60 11.75 -10.66
C THR A 104 -14.32 10.32 -10.19
N TYR A 105 -13.70 10.13 -9.02
CA TYR A 105 -13.14 8.85 -8.55
C TYR A 105 -12.11 8.23 -9.51
N LYS A 106 -11.54 9.04 -10.42
CA LYS A 106 -10.50 8.65 -11.37
C LYS A 106 -9.23 9.44 -11.08
N ASP A 107 -8.08 8.90 -11.47
CA ASP A 107 -6.77 9.54 -11.30
C ASP A 107 -6.64 10.89 -12.01
N THR A 108 -7.43 11.13 -13.05
CA THR A 108 -7.47 12.37 -13.85
C THR A 108 -8.40 13.47 -13.32
N GLY A 109 -9.17 13.21 -12.26
CA GLY A 109 -10.07 14.20 -11.66
C GLY A 109 -9.35 15.24 -10.78
N ASP A 110 -10.10 16.26 -10.35
CA ASP A 110 -9.63 17.23 -9.36
C ASP A 110 -9.85 16.73 -7.93
N VAL A 111 -9.08 17.24 -6.96
CA VAL A 111 -9.23 16.83 -5.57
C VAL A 111 -10.52 17.39 -4.98
N SER A 112 -11.37 16.51 -4.46
CA SER A 112 -12.61 16.83 -3.75
C SER A 112 -12.37 16.94 -2.25
N ALA A 113 -12.58 18.11 -1.68
CA ALA A 113 -12.49 18.34 -0.23
C ALA A 113 -13.50 17.47 0.54
N GLU A 114 -14.68 17.24 -0.02
CA GLU A 114 -15.72 16.39 0.56
C GLU A 114 -15.27 14.94 0.65
N HIS A 115 -14.73 14.37 -0.44
CA HIS A 115 -14.22 12.99 -0.43
C HIS A 115 -13.07 12.80 0.56
N VAL A 116 -12.14 13.76 0.63
CA VAL A 116 -11.06 13.75 1.62
C VAL A 116 -11.60 13.79 3.05
N LYS A 117 -12.59 14.67 3.31
CA LYS A 117 -13.22 14.79 4.64
C LYS A 117 -13.89 13.47 5.04
N ASN A 118 -14.71 12.90 4.17
CA ASN A 118 -15.44 11.65 4.42
C ASN A 118 -14.47 10.49 4.73
N PHE A 119 -13.41 10.37 3.95
CA PHE A 119 -12.38 9.35 4.19
C PHE A 119 -11.68 9.56 5.54
N MET A 120 -11.23 10.79 5.82
CA MET A 120 -10.49 11.08 7.04
C MET A 120 -11.34 10.96 8.31
N GLU A 121 -12.65 11.16 8.24
CA GLU A 121 -13.56 10.88 9.35
C GLU A 121 -13.54 9.39 9.72
N ARG A 122 -13.57 8.48 8.72
CA ARG A 122 -13.42 7.03 8.95
C ARG A 122 -12.09 6.68 9.59
N VAL A 123 -11.00 7.27 9.07
CA VAL A 123 -9.64 7.05 9.61
C VAL A 123 -9.53 7.52 11.05
N ARG A 124 -10.11 8.66 11.41
CA ARG A 124 -10.12 9.17 12.81
C ARG A 124 -10.84 8.22 13.75
N ILE A 125 -12.04 7.78 13.38
CA ILE A 125 -12.82 6.79 14.15
C ILE A 125 -12.01 5.51 14.37
N LEU A 126 -11.31 5.04 13.34
CA LEU A 126 -10.47 3.85 13.44
C LEU A 126 -9.30 4.06 14.39
N ARG A 127 -8.62 5.20 14.31
CA ARG A 127 -7.51 5.56 15.20
C ARG A 127 -7.93 5.66 16.67
N ASP A 128 -9.10 6.23 16.93
CA ASP A 128 -9.65 6.32 18.29
C ASP A 128 -9.89 4.92 18.87
N LYS A 129 -10.47 4.00 18.10
CA LYS A 129 -10.67 2.58 18.50
C LYS A 129 -9.38 1.81 18.78
N ILE A 130 -8.25 2.19 18.18
CA ILE A 130 -6.96 1.52 18.38
C ILE A 130 -6.26 2.04 19.64
N ASN A 131 -6.53 3.30 20.02
CA ASN A 131 -5.88 3.95 21.17
C ASN A 131 -6.65 3.74 22.49
N ASP A 132 -7.87 3.19 22.43
CA ASP A 132 -8.67 2.74 23.57
C ASP A 132 -8.34 1.28 23.96
#